data_fb3e3419e2724de5681dd8d03627aaf8
#
_entry.id   fb3e3419e2724de5681dd8d03627aaf8
#
_cell.length_a   1.000
_cell.length_b   1.000
_cell.length_c   1.000
_cell.angle_alpha   90.00
_cell.angle_beta   90.00
_cell.angle_gamma   90.00
#
_symmetry.space_group_name_H-M   'P 1'
#
loop_
_entity.id
_entity.type
_entity.pdbx_description
1 polymer ?
#
loop_
_entity_poly.entity_id
_entity_poly.type
_entity_poly.pdbx_seq_one_letter_code
_entity_poly.pdbx_strand_id
1 'polypeptide(L)'
;MYFWFSLKGGAFMITYKNDSKDNLLSPDSSMPVLAMCYDFDKTLTPDDMQAQGFIQSVGYNEEQIKQFWHESNQLAKKHDMDNNLAYMYKMIQEAVGHFYVTKDKLMEYGNQVELYEGVRTWFERIRQYGLEQGVKIEHYIISSGLKEMIEGTEMAKEGAFTKIYASA
;
A
#
# COMPACT_ATOMS: atom_id res chain seq x y z
N MET A 1 -3.25 21.17 7.63
CA MET A 1 -3.05 19.81 7.12
C MET A 1 -3.72 19.72 5.74
N TYR A 2 -2.98 19.33 4.72
CA TYR A 2 -3.49 19.20 3.35
C TYR A 2 -3.49 17.72 2.98
N PHE A 3 -4.60 17.20 2.45
CA PHE A 3 -4.71 15.81 1.98
C PHE A 3 -4.79 15.78 0.46
N TRP A 4 -3.97 14.94 -0.14
CA TRP A 4 -4.00 14.65 -1.56
C TRP A 4 -4.44 13.20 -1.77
N PHE A 5 -5.52 12.99 -2.51
CA PHE A 5 -5.97 11.66 -2.90
C PHE A 5 -5.80 11.50 -4.40
N SER A 6 -5.16 10.42 -4.83
CA SER A 6 -5.18 9.97 -6.22
C SER A 6 -6.11 8.76 -6.30
N LEU A 7 -7.26 8.94 -6.95
CA LEU A 7 -8.10 7.83 -7.39
C LEU A 7 -7.93 7.70 -8.90
N LYS A 8 -8.16 6.50 -9.47
CA LYS A 8 -8.09 6.25 -10.92
C LYS A 8 -8.75 7.41 -11.69
N GLY A 9 -7.94 8.27 -12.30
CA GLY A 9 -8.36 9.35 -13.17
C GLY A 9 -8.50 10.75 -12.57
N GLY A 10 -8.12 11.00 -11.32
CA GLY A 10 -8.15 12.36 -10.75
C GLY A 10 -7.46 12.48 -9.41
N ALA A 11 -6.84 13.63 -9.20
CA ALA A 11 -6.25 13.98 -7.91
C ALA A 11 -7.13 15.03 -7.22
N PHE A 12 -7.50 14.79 -5.96
CA PHE A 12 -8.26 15.74 -5.15
C PHE A 12 -7.39 16.29 -4.02
N MET A 13 -7.38 17.62 -3.87
CA MET A 13 -6.72 18.29 -2.75
C MET A 13 -7.79 18.75 -1.74
N ILE A 14 -7.73 18.25 -0.51
CA ILE A 14 -8.54 18.77 0.59
C ILE A 14 -7.65 19.61 1.48
N THR A 15 -7.96 20.90 1.59
CA THR A 15 -7.25 21.85 2.44
C THR A 15 -7.98 21.97 3.77
N TYR A 16 -7.32 21.59 4.85
CA TYR A 16 -7.83 21.88 6.21
C TYR A 16 -7.07 23.06 6.79
N LYS A 17 -7.79 24.14 7.08
CA LYS A 17 -7.27 25.27 7.84
C LYS A 17 -7.54 24.99 9.33
N ASN A 18 -6.49 24.82 10.10
CA ASN A 18 -6.65 24.67 11.54
C ASN A 18 -6.60 26.06 12.21
N ASP A 19 -7.74 26.59 12.60
CA ASP A 19 -7.87 27.88 13.32
C ASP A 19 -7.86 27.69 14.85
N SER A 20 -7.14 26.72 15.38
CA SER A 20 -6.97 26.58 16.83
C SER A 20 -5.75 27.36 17.30
N LYS A 21 -6.04 28.49 17.98
CA LYS A 21 -5.10 29.26 18.80
C LYS A 21 -4.83 28.48 20.09
N ASP A 22 -3.90 27.56 20.09
CA ASP A 22 -3.28 27.08 21.32
C ASP A 22 -1.76 27.02 21.13
N ASN A 23 -1.14 28.05 21.71
CA ASN A 23 0.29 28.29 21.80
C ASN A 23 0.93 27.31 22.81
N LEU A 24 1.44 26.20 22.36
CA LEU A 24 2.52 25.44 23.01
C LEU A 24 3.28 24.65 21.93
N LEU A 25 4.07 25.37 21.13
CA LEU A 25 4.76 24.79 19.99
C LEU A 25 6.23 24.55 20.32
N SER A 26 6.68 23.30 20.21
CA SER A 26 8.09 22.97 20.04
C SER A 26 8.65 23.62 18.77
N PRO A 27 9.96 23.91 18.66
CA PRO A 27 10.55 24.65 17.52
C PRO A 27 10.29 24.04 16.13
N ASP A 28 9.82 22.79 16.07
CA ASP A 28 9.60 22.03 14.83
C ASP A 28 8.14 22.09 14.32
N SER A 29 7.24 22.82 15.01
CA SER A 29 5.80 22.83 14.72
C SER A 29 5.34 24.00 13.83
N SER A 30 6.25 24.76 13.24
CA SER A 30 5.91 25.95 12.44
C SER A 30 5.65 25.67 10.94
N MET A 31 6.11 24.53 10.43
CA MET A 31 5.91 24.19 9.01
C MET A 31 4.54 23.54 8.77
N PRO A 32 3.79 23.99 7.74
CA PRO A 32 2.58 23.29 7.34
C PRO A 32 2.92 21.87 6.86
N VAL A 33 2.04 20.91 7.17
CA VAL A 33 2.20 19.51 6.76
C VAL A 33 1.28 19.21 5.58
N LEU A 34 1.86 18.66 4.52
CA LEU A 34 1.15 18.07 3.39
C LEU A 34 1.19 16.55 3.52
N ALA A 35 0.05 15.93 3.81
CA ALA A 35 -0.10 14.48 3.81
C ALA A 35 -0.42 14.01 2.38
N MET A 36 0.46 13.18 1.82
CA MET A 36 0.27 12.53 0.53
C MET A 36 -0.14 11.08 0.75
N CYS A 37 -1.34 10.73 0.29
CA CYS A 37 -1.90 9.40 0.42
C CYS A 37 -1.83 8.66 -0.92
N TYR A 38 -1.34 7.44 -0.90
CA TYR A 38 -1.18 6.59 -2.08
C TYR A 38 -1.97 5.30 -1.89
N ASP A 39 -2.64 4.87 -2.93
CA ASP A 39 -2.97 3.47 -3.10
C ASP A 39 -1.69 2.70 -3.45
N PHE A 40 -1.66 1.37 -3.25
CA PHE A 40 -0.46 0.58 -3.43
C PHE A 40 -0.47 -0.20 -4.75
N ASP A 41 -1.39 -1.15 -4.89
CA ASP A 41 -1.48 -2.02 -6.05
C ASP A 41 -1.85 -1.23 -7.31
N LYS A 42 -1.09 -1.42 -8.40
CA LYS A 42 -1.27 -0.69 -9.68
C LYS A 42 -1.18 0.84 -9.58
N THR A 43 -0.67 1.33 -8.45
CA THR A 43 -0.36 2.74 -8.22
C THR A 43 1.13 2.95 -7.97
N LEU A 44 1.73 2.20 -7.07
CA LEU A 44 3.18 2.16 -6.83
C LEU A 44 3.83 0.91 -7.46
N THR A 45 3.03 -0.09 -7.76
CA THR A 45 3.41 -1.37 -8.37
C THR A 45 2.76 -1.55 -9.74
N PRO A 46 3.38 -2.29 -10.67
CA PRO A 46 2.79 -2.57 -11.98
C PRO A 46 1.61 -3.54 -11.92
N ASP A 47 1.56 -4.42 -10.90
CA ASP A 47 0.51 -5.41 -10.71
C ASP A 47 0.17 -5.59 -9.22
N ASP A 48 -0.86 -6.39 -8.94
CA ASP A 48 -1.27 -6.73 -7.58
C ASP A 48 -0.11 -7.42 -6.84
N MET A 49 0.23 -6.98 -5.63
CA MET A 49 1.36 -7.52 -4.86
C MET A 49 1.21 -9.01 -4.56
N GLN A 50 -0.02 -9.51 -4.44
CA GLN A 50 -0.30 -10.93 -4.21
C GLN A 50 0.10 -11.78 -5.42
N ALA A 51 -0.13 -11.27 -6.64
CA ALA A 51 0.28 -11.95 -7.86
C ALA A 51 1.80 -11.98 -8.00
N GLN A 52 2.49 -10.94 -7.57
CA GLN A 52 3.95 -10.85 -7.65
C GLN A 52 4.68 -11.68 -6.58
N GLY A 53 4.09 -11.86 -5.41
CA GLY A 53 4.73 -12.55 -4.29
C GLY A 53 4.12 -13.91 -3.99
N PHE A 54 2.94 -13.92 -3.37
CA PHE A 54 2.32 -15.13 -2.84
C PHE A 54 2.01 -16.16 -3.94
N ILE A 55 1.28 -15.77 -4.99
CA ILE A 55 0.82 -16.70 -6.02
C ILE A 55 1.99 -17.32 -6.78
N GLN A 56 3.05 -16.53 -7.04
CA GLN A 56 4.27 -17.05 -7.67
C GLN A 56 5.02 -18.01 -6.76
N SER A 57 5.02 -17.80 -5.45
CA SER A 57 5.71 -18.67 -4.50
C SER A 57 5.04 -20.03 -4.31
N VAL A 58 3.75 -20.14 -4.63
CA VAL A 58 3.04 -21.43 -4.71
C VAL A 58 3.45 -22.21 -5.99
N GLY A 59 4.19 -21.57 -6.89
CA GLY A 59 4.69 -22.18 -8.13
C GLY A 59 3.66 -22.19 -9.27
N TYR A 60 2.67 -21.31 -9.20
CA TYR A 60 1.64 -21.20 -10.22
C TYR A 60 2.19 -20.62 -11.53
N ASN A 61 1.81 -21.23 -12.64
CA ASN A 61 2.00 -20.65 -13.97
C ASN A 61 0.92 -19.59 -14.25
N GLU A 62 1.06 -18.85 -15.36
CA GLU A 62 0.13 -17.79 -15.74
C GLU A 62 -1.35 -18.23 -15.84
N GLU A 63 -1.59 -19.46 -16.30
CA GLU A 63 -2.94 -20.00 -16.42
C GLU A 63 -3.55 -20.28 -15.05
N GLN A 64 -2.78 -20.86 -14.14
CA GLN A 64 -3.19 -21.08 -12.74
C GLN A 64 -3.41 -19.77 -11.99
N ILE A 65 -2.63 -18.73 -12.26
CA ILE A 65 -2.86 -17.38 -11.71
C ILE A 65 -4.21 -16.83 -12.20
N LYS A 66 -4.50 -16.92 -13.50
CA LYS A 66 -5.80 -16.50 -14.06
C LYS A 66 -6.96 -17.29 -13.45
N GLN A 67 -6.77 -18.58 -13.27
CA GLN A 67 -7.77 -19.44 -12.62
C GLN A 67 -7.99 -19.06 -11.17
N PHE A 68 -6.93 -18.79 -10.39
CA PHE A 68 -7.02 -18.31 -9.00
C PHE A 68 -7.91 -17.07 -8.89
N TRP A 69 -7.67 -16.05 -9.72
CA TRP A 69 -8.47 -14.83 -9.74
C TRP A 69 -9.91 -15.08 -10.19
N HIS A 70 -10.10 -15.93 -11.18
CA HIS A 70 -11.44 -16.31 -11.65
C HIS A 70 -12.26 -16.98 -10.53
N GLU A 71 -11.67 -17.96 -9.86
CA GLU A 71 -12.31 -18.68 -8.74
C GLU A 71 -12.58 -17.78 -7.54
N SER A 72 -11.65 -16.87 -7.20
CA SER A 72 -11.82 -15.88 -6.17
C SER A 72 -13.02 -14.96 -6.47
N ASN A 73 -13.13 -14.47 -7.70
CA ASN A 73 -14.26 -13.64 -8.13
C ASN A 73 -15.60 -14.41 -8.13
N GLN A 74 -15.59 -15.70 -8.47
CA GLN A 74 -16.78 -16.54 -8.37
C GLN A 74 -17.20 -16.74 -6.91
N LEU A 75 -16.22 -16.94 -6.01
CA LEU A 75 -16.47 -17.08 -4.57
C LEU A 75 -17.12 -15.81 -4.01
N ALA A 76 -16.58 -14.64 -4.36
CA ALA A 76 -17.15 -13.35 -3.98
C ALA A 76 -18.62 -13.22 -4.40
N LYS A 77 -18.92 -13.49 -5.66
CA LYS A 77 -20.29 -13.42 -6.19
C LYS A 77 -21.23 -14.45 -5.54
N LYS A 78 -20.77 -15.67 -5.34
CA LYS A 78 -21.59 -16.76 -4.78
C LYS A 78 -22.01 -16.48 -3.34
N HIS A 79 -21.16 -15.83 -2.56
CA HIS A 79 -21.35 -15.61 -1.13
C HIS A 79 -21.66 -14.15 -0.77
N ASP A 80 -21.84 -13.27 -1.78
CA ASP A 80 -22.05 -11.83 -1.60
C ASP A 80 -20.98 -11.21 -0.69
N MET A 81 -19.72 -11.60 -0.91
CA MET A 81 -18.59 -11.13 -0.12
C MET A 81 -17.72 -10.16 -0.93
N ASP A 82 -17.01 -9.31 -0.20
CA ASP A 82 -16.01 -8.41 -0.78
C ASP A 82 -14.92 -9.18 -1.53
N ASN A 83 -14.48 -8.67 -2.68
CA ASN A 83 -13.48 -9.31 -3.52
C ASN A 83 -12.14 -9.50 -2.81
N ASN A 84 -11.75 -8.56 -1.92
CA ASN A 84 -10.50 -8.66 -1.18
C ASN A 84 -10.57 -9.79 -0.14
N LEU A 85 -11.71 -9.92 0.55
CA LEU A 85 -11.93 -11.05 1.47
C LEU A 85 -11.95 -12.38 0.72
N ALA A 86 -12.54 -12.42 -0.47
CA ALA A 86 -12.61 -13.63 -1.27
C ALA A 86 -11.21 -14.13 -1.70
N TYR A 87 -10.36 -13.24 -2.21
CA TYR A 87 -9.00 -13.66 -2.58
C TYR A 87 -8.15 -14.01 -1.35
N MET A 88 -8.27 -13.28 -0.24
CA MET A 88 -7.55 -13.62 1.00
C MET A 88 -7.95 -15.00 1.52
N TYR A 89 -9.24 -15.30 1.50
CA TYR A 89 -9.74 -16.64 1.85
C TYR A 89 -9.18 -17.71 0.90
N LYS A 90 -9.18 -17.44 -0.39
CA LYS A 90 -8.60 -18.33 -1.41
C LYS A 90 -7.10 -18.54 -1.18
N MET A 91 -6.34 -17.49 -0.86
CA MET A 91 -4.93 -17.61 -0.49
C MET A 91 -4.70 -18.58 0.67
N ILE A 92 -5.52 -18.47 1.73
CA ILE A 92 -5.42 -19.38 2.87
C ILE A 92 -5.71 -20.82 2.45
N GLN A 93 -6.73 -21.05 1.60
CA GLN A 93 -7.05 -22.39 1.10
C GLN A 93 -5.89 -22.98 0.30
N GLU A 94 -5.28 -22.21 -0.60
CA GLU A 94 -4.17 -22.67 -1.44
C GLU A 94 -2.87 -22.87 -0.63
N ALA A 95 -2.71 -22.18 0.49
CA ALA A 95 -1.56 -22.38 1.37
C ALA A 95 -1.60 -23.73 2.12
N VAL A 96 -2.79 -24.32 2.28
CA VAL A 96 -2.95 -25.58 3.03
C VAL A 96 -2.13 -26.70 2.37
N GLY A 97 -1.24 -27.31 3.13
CA GLY A 97 -0.35 -28.38 2.66
C GLY A 97 0.93 -27.91 1.97
N HIS A 98 1.08 -26.59 1.71
CA HIS A 98 2.29 -26.02 1.11
C HIS A 98 3.13 -25.28 2.16
N PHE A 99 2.54 -24.36 2.91
CA PHE A 99 3.21 -23.58 3.96
C PHE A 99 2.21 -22.92 4.90
N TYR A 100 2.73 -22.40 6.02
CA TYR A 100 1.93 -21.59 6.95
C TYR A 100 1.95 -20.14 6.50
N VAL A 101 0.77 -19.52 6.35
CA VAL A 101 0.62 -18.09 6.13
C VAL A 101 0.91 -17.39 7.46
N THR A 102 2.13 -16.87 7.58
CA THR A 102 2.57 -16.11 8.77
C THR A 102 2.90 -14.68 8.36
N LYS A 103 2.91 -13.77 9.34
CA LYS A 103 3.34 -12.39 9.13
C LYS A 103 4.72 -12.32 8.47
N ASP A 104 5.68 -13.05 8.98
CA ASP A 104 7.06 -13.06 8.47
C ASP A 104 7.11 -13.53 7.01
N LYS A 105 6.31 -14.54 6.66
CA LYS A 105 6.24 -15.05 5.29
C LYS A 105 5.61 -14.04 4.33
N LEU A 106 4.55 -13.36 4.75
CA LEU A 106 3.95 -12.28 3.97
C LEU A 106 4.92 -11.11 3.76
N MET A 107 5.70 -10.75 4.80
CA MET A 107 6.75 -9.74 4.67
C MET A 107 7.87 -10.18 3.72
N GLU A 108 8.24 -11.46 3.71
CA GLU A 108 9.20 -12.02 2.76
C GLU A 108 8.70 -11.86 1.31
N TYR A 109 7.44 -12.15 1.05
CA TYR A 109 6.83 -11.91 -0.26
C TYR A 109 6.81 -10.43 -0.65
N GLY A 110 6.52 -9.56 0.31
CA GLY A 110 6.57 -8.11 0.10
C GLY A 110 7.93 -7.61 -0.37
N ASN A 111 9.02 -8.24 0.07
CA ASN A 111 10.38 -7.88 -0.36
C ASN A 111 10.67 -8.17 -1.85
N GLN A 112 9.84 -8.98 -2.50
CA GLN A 112 9.96 -9.36 -3.91
C GLN A 112 9.08 -8.52 -4.83
N VAL A 113 8.25 -7.65 -4.27
CA VAL A 113 7.31 -6.83 -5.03
C VAL A 113 8.05 -5.81 -5.89
N GLU A 114 7.78 -5.84 -7.19
CA GLU A 114 8.30 -4.86 -8.13
C GLU A 114 7.58 -3.53 -7.99
N LEU A 115 8.33 -2.45 -8.12
CA LEU A 115 7.82 -1.09 -8.10
C LEU A 115 7.97 -0.47 -9.49
N TYR A 116 7.09 0.47 -9.82
CA TYR A 116 7.29 1.29 -11.01
C TYR A 116 8.62 2.03 -10.93
N GLU A 117 9.23 2.27 -12.09
CA GLU A 117 10.43 3.07 -12.22
C GLU A 117 10.23 4.45 -11.57
N GLY A 118 11.22 4.87 -10.79
CA GLY A 118 11.21 6.17 -10.09
C GLY A 118 10.49 6.18 -8.74
N VAL A 119 9.67 5.18 -8.40
CA VAL A 119 8.96 5.13 -7.11
C VAL A 119 9.94 5.11 -5.93
N ARG A 120 11.05 4.35 -6.02
CA ARG A 120 12.06 4.24 -4.96
C ARG A 120 12.65 5.61 -4.56
N THR A 121 12.83 6.49 -5.53
CA THR A 121 13.42 7.83 -5.29
C THR A 121 12.39 8.92 -5.07
N TRP A 122 11.12 8.65 -5.37
CA TRP A 122 10.04 9.63 -5.31
C TRP A 122 9.87 10.24 -3.93
N PHE A 123 9.79 9.38 -2.90
CA PHE A 123 9.45 9.81 -1.54
C PHE A 123 10.49 10.77 -0.97
N GLU A 124 11.77 10.48 -1.16
CA GLU A 124 12.84 11.36 -0.69
C GLU A 124 12.90 12.66 -1.50
N ARG A 125 12.79 12.58 -2.82
CA ARG A 125 12.81 13.77 -3.69
C ARG A 125 11.68 14.74 -3.37
N ILE A 126 10.46 14.24 -3.15
CA ILE A 126 9.32 15.11 -2.85
C ILE A 126 9.39 15.67 -1.42
N ARG A 127 9.94 14.93 -0.44
CA ARG A 127 10.23 15.47 0.89
C ARG A 127 11.22 16.63 0.81
N GLN A 128 12.32 16.44 0.09
CA GLN A 128 13.33 17.47 -0.09
C GLN A 128 12.74 18.71 -0.76
N TYR A 129 12.00 18.54 -1.84
CA TYR A 129 11.31 19.64 -2.51
C TYR A 129 10.33 20.36 -1.59
N GLY A 130 9.55 19.62 -0.79
CA GLY A 130 8.64 20.21 0.19
C GLY A 130 9.37 21.08 1.22
N LEU A 131 10.50 20.59 1.76
CA LEU A 131 11.31 21.36 2.70
C LEU A 131 11.84 22.66 2.09
N GLU A 132 12.28 22.65 0.85
CA GLU A 132 12.73 23.84 0.10
C GLU A 132 11.59 24.86 -0.08
N GLN A 133 10.34 24.40 -0.10
CA GLN A 133 9.14 25.23 -0.17
C GLN A 133 8.55 25.57 1.20
N GLY A 134 9.22 25.20 2.30
CA GLY A 134 8.74 25.43 3.66
C GLY A 134 7.53 24.57 4.06
N VAL A 135 7.38 23.39 3.45
CA VAL A 135 6.29 22.43 3.69
C VAL A 135 6.88 21.08 4.09
N LYS A 136 6.41 20.50 5.19
CA LYS A 136 6.73 19.11 5.57
C LYS A 136 5.85 18.15 4.79
N ILE A 137 6.46 17.22 4.05
CA ILE A 137 5.74 16.16 3.35
C ILE A 137 5.70 14.90 4.20
N GLU A 138 4.51 14.34 4.38
CA GLU A 138 4.28 13.04 5.01
C GLU A 138 3.60 12.09 4.02
N HIS A 139 4.07 10.83 3.99
CA HIS A 139 3.57 9.83 3.05
C HIS A 139 2.77 8.76 3.77
N TYR A 140 1.58 8.47 3.26
CA TYR A 140 0.65 7.48 3.80
C TYR A 140 0.24 6.50 2.71
N ILE A 141 0.18 5.22 3.06
CA ILE A 141 -0.46 4.21 2.20
C ILE A 141 -1.89 4.00 2.69
N ILE A 142 -2.83 3.96 1.74
CA ILE A 142 -4.23 3.56 1.95
C ILE A 142 -4.54 2.51 0.91
N SER A 143 -4.58 1.24 1.33
CA SER A 143 -4.70 0.10 0.43
C SER A 143 -5.70 -0.92 0.98
N SER A 144 -6.37 -1.64 0.09
CA SER A 144 -7.14 -2.83 0.43
C SER A 144 -6.29 -4.12 0.46
N GLY A 145 -5.02 -4.03 0.05
CA GLY A 145 -4.08 -5.14 0.05
C GLY A 145 -3.57 -5.52 1.44
N LEU A 146 -2.70 -6.54 1.49
CA LEU A 146 -2.15 -7.08 2.75
C LEU A 146 -1.08 -6.15 3.31
N LYS A 147 -1.31 -5.66 4.52
CA LYS A 147 -0.41 -4.74 5.22
C LYS A 147 0.99 -5.30 5.40
N GLU A 148 1.08 -6.57 5.79
CA GLU A 148 2.34 -7.26 6.02
C GLU A 148 3.20 -7.33 4.74
N MET A 149 2.57 -7.49 3.58
CA MET A 149 3.31 -7.46 2.31
C MET A 149 3.84 -6.06 2.00
N ILE A 150 3.06 -5.01 2.26
CA ILE A 150 3.52 -3.61 2.08
C ILE A 150 4.65 -3.30 3.06
N GLU A 151 4.52 -3.67 4.34
CA GLU A 151 5.56 -3.53 5.37
C GLU A 151 6.85 -4.30 5.01
N GLY A 152 6.71 -5.39 4.25
CA GLY A 152 7.82 -6.20 3.76
C GLY A 152 8.63 -5.58 2.64
N THR A 153 8.13 -4.56 1.96
CA THR A 153 8.85 -3.89 0.86
C THR A 153 10.08 -3.15 1.36
N GLU A 154 11.10 -3.04 0.49
CA GLU A 154 12.34 -2.33 0.82
C GLU A 154 12.06 -0.88 1.25
N MET A 155 11.25 -0.15 0.49
CA MET A 155 10.93 1.25 0.80
C MET A 155 10.17 1.43 2.13
N ALA A 156 9.33 0.48 2.54
CA ALA A 156 8.66 0.54 3.85
C ALA A 156 9.66 0.34 4.99
N LYS A 157 10.61 -0.62 4.84
CA LYS A 157 11.70 -0.86 5.78
C LYS A 157 12.66 0.32 5.90
N GLU A 158 12.86 1.07 4.83
CA GLU A 158 13.66 2.30 4.78
C GLU A 158 12.92 3.52 5.35
N GLY A 159 11.68 3.36 5.78
CA GLY A 159 10.90 4.45 6.39
C GLY A 159 10.33 5.45 5.38
N ALA A 160 10.05 5.01 4.15
CA ALA A 160 9.40 5.86 3.15
C ALA A 160 8.03 6.37 3.60
N PHE A 161 7.30 5.59 4.41
CA PHE A 161 5.94 5.90 4.83
C PHE A 161 5.84 6.34 6.28
N THR A 162 5.07 7.39 6.53
CA THR A 162 4.69 7.82 7.88
C THR A 162 3.77 6.80 8.54
N LYS A 163 2.81 6.25 7.76
CA LYS A 163 1.93 5.17 8.22
C LYS A 163 1.30 4.43 7.04
N ILE A 164 1.04 3.13 7.27
CA ILE A 164 0.38 2.24 6.33
C ILE A 164 -0.99 1.86 6.92
N TYR A 165 -2.06 2.18 6.19
CA TYR A 165 -3.43 1.76 6.43
C TYR A 165 -3.78 0.73 5.36
N ALA A 166 -3.87 -0.54 5.74
CA ALA A 166 -4.15 -1.65 4.84
C ALA A 166 -4.83 -2.78 5.61
N SER A 167 -5.30 -3.82 4.89
CA SER A 167 -5.88 -5.01 5.50
C SER A 167 -4.82 -5.80 6.28
N ALA A 168 -5.16 -6.25 7.51
CA ALA A 168 -4.27 -6.97 8.43
C ALA A 168 -5.02 -8.13 9.12
#